data_4df065190d925a8ac67b5f714c49009a
#
_entry.id   4df065190d925a8ac67b5f714c49009a
#
_cell.length_a   1.000
_cell.length_b   1.000
_cell.length_c   1.000
_cell.angle_alpha   90.00
_cell.angle_beta   90.00
_cell.angle_gamma   90.00
#
_symmetry.space_group_name_H-M   'P 1'
#
loop_
_entity.id
_entity.type
_entity.pdbx_description
1 polymer ?
#
loop_
_entity_poly.entity_id
_entity_poly.type
_entity_poly.pdbx_seq_one_letter_code
_entity_poly.pdbx_strand_id
1 'polypeptide(L)'
;FMTLLGQHYRESLGALFYLAEESDPADPTRYVPWMGQAGLGLPDEAYYRDDDKAEVREGYVGHVTRMLTLAGLDNAADQAQAVMDLETEIASHHWDQVRCRDMKAAFNPKTFDDLASTHPGLHLEQWRQGARIPVEVLATVIDNQPSFFDGVEGMLVDERLDQWKSWARWHAISSLASYLSSAFVDENFDFYGRVLNGTPRLKAPR
;
A
#
# COMPACT_ATOMS: atom_id res chain seq x y z
N PHE A 1 14.25 7.20 2.10
CA PHE A 1 12.81 6.88 2.24
C PHE A 1 12.55 5.43 1.82
N MET A 2 12.98 4.98 0.64
CA MET A 2 12.72 3.61 0.15
C MET A 2 13.28 2.51 1.05
N THR A 3 14.45 2.72 1.69
CA THR A 3 14.95 1.80 2.73
C THR A 3 13.97 1.66 3.91
N LEU A 4 13.32 2.76 4.33
CA LEU A 4 12.29 2.73 5.36
C LEU A 4 11.05 1.95 4.88
N LEU A 5 10.59 2.15 3.66
CA LEU A 5 9.48 1.38 3.10
C LEU A 5 9.79 -0.11 3.01
N GLY A 6 11.04 -0.48 2.71
CA GLY A 6 11.48 -1.88 2.79
C GLY A 6 11.42 -2.44 4.21
N GLN A 7 11.78 -1.66 5.22
CA GLN A 7 11.61 -2.04 6.64
C GLN A 7 10.12 -2.20 6.99
N HIS A 8 9.27 -1.26 6.57
CA HIS A 8 7.82 -1.35 6.75
C HIS A 8 7.25 -2.63 6.14
N TYR A 9 7.64 -2.94 4.90
CA TYR A 9 7.24 -4.20 4.25
C TYR A 9 7.60 -5.42 5.11
N ARG A 10 8.86 -5.53 5.55
CA ARG A 10 9.35 -6.63 6.39
C ARG A 10 8.58 -6.77 7.69
N GLU A 11 8.15 -5.66 8.27
CA GLU A 11 7.46 -5.59 9.56
C GLU A 11 5.93 -5.55 9.41
N SER A 12 5.41 -5.69 8.18
CA SER A 12 3.97 -5.62 7.86
C SER A 12 3.31 -4.31 8.27
N LEU A 13 4.03 -3.19 8.15
CA LEU A 13 3.58 -1.84 8.53
C LEU A 13 3.02 -1.03 7.34
N GLY A 14 2.60 -1.70 6.30
CA GLY A 14 2.15 -1.10 5.05
C GLY A 14 3.22 -1.18 3.95
N ALA A 15 2.78 -1.14 2.71
CA ALA A 15 3.65 -1.28 1.55
C ALA A 15 3.12 -0.47 0.37
N LEU A 16 4.03 0.11 -0.42
CA LEU A 16 3.71 0.79 -1.68
C LEU A 16 3.47 -0.23 -2.81
N PHE A 17 4.15 -1.35 -2.75
CA PHE A 17 3.91 -2.50 -3.61
C PHE A 17 3.92 -3.78 -2.78
N TYR A 18 3.09 -4.74 -3.18
CA TYR A 18 3.14 -6.05 -2.57
C TYR A 18 4.25 -6.89 -3.22
N LEU A 19 4.72 -7.87 -2.48
CA LEU A 19 5.54 -8.98 -2.97
C LEU A 19 4.94 -10.24 -2.37
N ALA A 20 4.53 -11.19 -3.20
CA ALA A 20 3.97 -12.46 -2.78
C ALA A 20 4.61 -13.59 -3.58
N GLU A 21 4.77 -14.75 -2.97
CA GLU A 21 5.25 -15.96 -3.64
C GLU A 21 4.06 -16.74 -4.15
N GLU A 22 4.00 -16.95 -5.47
CA GLU A 22 2.95 -17.71 -6.14
C GLU A 22 3.55 -18.71 -7.13
N SER A 23 2.75 -19.69 -7.56
CA SER A 23 3.16 -20.65 -8.58
C SER A 23 3.55 -19.93 -9.88
N ASP A 24 4.65 -20.33 -10.49
CA ASP A 24 5.06 -19.86 -11.80
C ASP A 24 4.13 -20.42 -12.88
N PRO A 25 3.37 -19.58 -13.61
CA PRO A 25 2.51 -20.05 -14.70
C PRO A 25 3.26 -20.78 -15.83
N ALA A 26 4.56 -20.49 -15.99
CA ALA A 26 5.39 -21.16 -16.99
C ALA A 26 5.96 -22.50 -16.50
N ASP A 27 6.10 -22.68 -15.19
CA ASP A 27 6.57 -23.92 -14.56
C ASP A 27 5.89 -24.12 -13.18
N PRO A 28 4.74 -24.81 -13.14
CA PRO A 28 3.97 -25.00 -11.90
C PRO A 28 4.68 -25.81 -10.81
N THR A 29 5.89 -26.31 -11.07
CA THR A 29 6.70 -27.03 -10.07
C THR A 29 7.51 -26.10 -9.18
N ARG A 30 7.53 -24.82 -9.46
CA ARG A 30 8.25 -23.80 -8.69
C ARG A 30 7.35 -22.60 -8.32
N TYR A 31 7.81 -21.87 -7.31
CA TYR A 31 7.24 -20.59 -6.91
C TYR A 31 8.15 -19.46 -7.38
N VAL A 32 7.54 -18.33 -7.72
CA VAL A 32 8.24 -17.10 -8.09
C VAL A 32 7.63 -15.90 -7.34
N PRO A 33 8.44 -14.88 -6.98
CA PRO A 33 7.92 -13.65 -6.42
C PRO A 33 7.10 -12.87 -7.47
N TRP A 34 5.91 -12.44 -7.07
CA TRP A 34 5.06 -11.51 -7.81
C TRP A 34 5.09 -10.17 -7.11
N MET A 35 5.43 -9.10 -7.84
CA MET A 35 5.48 -7.75 -7.32
C MET A 35 4.44 -6.89 -8.05
N GLY A 36 3.64 -6.13 -7.31
CA GLY A 36 2.55 -5.36 -7.90
C GLY A 36 2.01 -4.24 -7.03
N GLN A 37 0.93 -3.66 -7.50
CA GLN A 37 0.29 -2.47 -6.94
C GLN A 37 -0.23 -2.66 -5.52
N ALA A 38 0.08 -1.68 -4.65
CA ALA A 38 -0.42 -1.56 -3.29
C ALA A 38 -0.46 -0.09 -2.88
N GLY A 39 -0.51 0.21 -1.59
CA GLY A 39 -0.35 1.59 -1.08
C GLY A 39 -1.64 2.34 -0.83
N LEU A 40 -2.79 1.66 -0.88
CA LEU A 40 -4.09 2.23 -0.60
C LEU A 40 -4.60 1.83 0.78
N GLY A 41 -5.27 2.75 1.47
CA GLY A 41 -5.94 2.47 2.74
C GLY A 41 -7.42 2.08 2.57
N LEU A 42 -8.05 2.43 1.45
CA LEU A 42 -9.37 1.96 1.04
C LEU A 42 -9.25 0.68 0.17
N PRO A 43 -10.33 -0.11 0.00
CA PRO A 43 -10.24 -1.45 -0.57
C PRO A 43 -9.68 -1.56 -1.99
N ASP A 44 -9.97 -0.60 -2.86
CA ASP A 44 -9.48 -0.56 -4.24
C ASP A 44 -9.52 0.87 -4.81
N GLU A 45 -9.05 1.02 -6.05
CA GLU A 45 -8.91 2.30 -6.75
C GLU A 45 -10.26 3.01 -7.00
N ALA A 46 -11.35 2.26 -7.15
CA ALA A 46 -12.66 2.82 -7.42
C ALA A 46 -13.18 3.66 -6.22
N TYR A 47 -12.77 3.33 -4.99
CA TYR A 47 -13.12 4.11 -3.81
C TYR A 47 -12.57 5.54 -3.86
N TYR A 48 -11.47 5.76 -4.57
CA TYR A 48 -10.84 7.09 -4.71
C TYR A 48 -11.45 7.93 -5.85
N ARG A 49 -12.10 7.26 -6.82
CA ARG A 49 -12.60 7.89 -8.05
C ARG A 49 -14.11 8.05 -8.09
N ASP A 50 -14.85 7.00 -7.73
CA ASP A 50 -16.29 6.92 -8.02
C ASP A 50 -17.11 7.85 -7.12
N ASP A 51 -18.10 8.53 -7.69
CA ASP A 51 -18.92 9.54 -6.99
C ASP A 51 -19.75 8.93 -5.85
N ASP A 52 -20.21 7.69 -6.01
CA ASP A 52 -20.98 6.97 -4.98
C ASP A 52 -20.14 6.58 -3.74
N LYS A 53 -18.83 6.79 -3.78
CA LYS A 53 -17.89 6.58 -2.68
C LYS A 53 -17.48 7.87 -1.94
N ALA A 54 -18.05 9.02 -2.30
CA ALA A 54 -17.67 10.30 -1.71
C ALA A 54 -17.81 10.32 -0.16
N GLU A 55 -18.91 9.79 0.37
CA GLU A 55 -19.11 9.69 1.83
C GLU A 55 -18.08 8.78 2.51
N VAL A 56 -17.66 7.71 1.83
CA VAL A 56 -16.61 6.81 2.35
C VAL A 56 -15.27 7.54 2.39
N ARG A 57 -14.94 8.36 1.37
CA ARG A 57 -13.70 9.16 1.36
C ARG A 57 -13.69 10.18 2.49
N GLU A 58 -14.80 10.89 2.71
CA GLU A 58 -14.92 11.84 3.84
C GLU A 58 -14.77 11.13 5.19
N GLY A 59 -15.43 9.98 5.35
CA GLY A 59 -15.30 9.13 6.52
C GLY A 59 -13.87 8.65 6.75
N TYR A 60 -13.15 8.30 5.67
CA TYR A 60 -11.76 7.86 5.71
C TYR A 60 -10.83 8.99 6.17
N VAL A 61 -10.93 10.20 5.61
CA VAL A 61 -10.14 11.36 6.06
C VAL A 61 -10.37 11.64 7.54
N GLY A 62 -11.64 11.57 7.99
CA GLY A 62 -11.99 11.70 9.39
C GLY A 62 -11.38 10.62 10.28
N HIS A 63 -11.39 9.38 9.82
CA HIS A 63 -10.76 8.24 10.50
C HIS A 63 -9.24 8.43 10.62
N VAL A 64 -8.55 8.73 9.52
CA VAL A 64 -7.11 9.00 9.52
C VAL A 64 -6.78 10.13 10.50
N THR A 65 -7.55 11.23 10.48
CA THR A 65 -7.37 12.36 11.40
C THR A 65 -7.45 11.91 12.86
N ARG A 66 -8.48 11.12 13.23
CA ARG A 66 -8.63 10.64 14.62
C ARG A 66 -7.51 9.70 15.03
N MET A 67 -7.10 8.81 14.17
CA MET A 67 -6.00 7.87 14.43
C MET A 67 -4.65 8.58 14.61
N LEU A 68 -4.34 9.56 13.75
CA LEU A 68 -3.14 10.39 13.88
C LEU A 68 -3.16 11.24 15.17
N THR A 69 -4.33 11.76 15.54
CA THR A 69 -4.54 12.48 16.81
C THR A 69 -4.31 11.57 18.02
N LEU A 70 -4.85 10.35 18.01
CA LEU A 70 -4.60 9.35 19.06
C LEU A 70 -3.12 8.99 19.18
N ALA A 71 -2.39 9.01 18.06
CA ALA A 71 -0.94 8.81 18.03
C ALA A 71 -0.13 10.03 18.54
N GLY A 72 -0.79 11.14 18.88
CA GLY A 72 -0.14 12.35 19.37
C GLY A 72 0.58 13.16 18.28
N LEU A 73 0.17 13.02 17.03
CA LEU A 73 0.77 13.75 15.91
C LEU A 73 0.11 15.12 15.76
N ASP A 74 0.93 16.16 15.61
CA ASP A 74 0.49 17.51 15.33
C ASP A 74 -0.07 17.61 13.88
N ASN A 75 -0.96 18.56 13.65
CA ASN A 75 -1.57 18.83 12.33
C ASN A 75 -2.19 17.57 11.69
N ALA A 76 -2.84 16.73 12.51
CA ALA A 76 -3.40 15.46 12.07
C ALA A 76 -4.36 15.58 10.88
N ALA A 77 -5.19 16.66 10.84
CA ALA A 77 -6.12 16.89 9.74
C ALA A 77 -5.39 17.20 8.42
N ASP A 78 -4.34 18.02 8.45
CA ASP A 78 -3.55 18.32 7.24
C ASP A 78 -2.80 17.08 6.75
N GLN A 79 -2.25 16.28 7.69
CA GLN A 79 -1.62 15.01 7.34
C GLN A 79 -2.62 14.01 6.75
N ALA A 80 -3.85 13.93 7.28
CA ALA A 80 -4.90 13.06 6.76
C ALA A 80 -5.31 13.45 5.33
N GLN A 81 -5.42 14.75 5.07
CA GLN A 81 -5.70 15.22 3.71
C GLN A 81 -4.55 14.91 2.76
N ALA A 82 -3.29 15.11 3.21
CA ALA A 82 -2.11 14.77 2.42
C ALA A 82 -2.03 13.26 2.08
N VAL A 83 -2.47 12.39 3.02
CA VAL A 83 -2.61 10.94 2.78
C VAL A 83 -3.67 10.68 1.72
N MET A 84 -4.86 11.27 1.85
CA MET A 84 -5.95 11.09 0.88
C MET A 84 -5.56 11.53 -0.52
N ASP A 85 -4.90 12.69 -0.63
CA ASP A 85 -4.45 13.24 -1.92
C ASP A 85 -3.40 12.32 -2.57
N LEU A 86 -2.43 11.82 -1.78
CA LEU A 86 -1.39 10.92 -2.26
C LEU A 86 -1.96 9.56 -2.67
N GLU A 87 -2.85 8.98 -1.86
CA GLU A 87 -3.50 7.70 -2.18
C GLU A 87 -4.42 7.81 -3.40
N THR A 88 -5.08 8.96 -3.59
CA THR A 88 -5.89 9.23 -4.80
C THR A 88 -5.02 9.18 -6.05
N GLU A 89 -3.82 9.76 -6.00
CA GLU A 89 -2.90 9.70 -7.12
C GLU A 89 -2.32 8.29 -7.32
N ILE A 90 -1.92 7.61 -6.25
CA ILE A 90 -1.52 6.19 -6.31
C ILE A 90 -2.63 5.35 -6.95
N ALA A 91 -3.88 5.53 -6.52
CA ALA A 91 -5.04 4.83 -7.04
C ALA A 91 -5.26 5.07 -8.55
N SER A 92 -4.92 6.27 -9.04
CA SER A 92 -5.03 6.58 -10.48
C SER A 92 -4.09 5.75 -11.36
N HIS A 93 -3.03 5.19 -10.77
CA HIS A 93 -2.09 4.30 -11.44
C HIS A 93 -2.41 2.81 -11.25
N HIS A 94 -3.37 2.49 -10.38
CA HIS A 94 -3.80 1.10 -10.19
C HIS A 94 -4.57 0.58 -11.41
N TRP A 95 -4.37 -0.68 -11.71
CA TRP A 95 -5.29 -1.43 -12.56
C TRP A 95 -6.59 -1.69 -11.79
N ASP A 96 -7.71 -1.59 -12.48
CA ASP A 96 -8.99 -2.00 -11.92
C ASP A 96 -9.06 -3.52 -11.69
N GLN A 97 -10.04 -3.95 -10.92
CA GLN A 97 -10.22 -5.36 -10.58
C GLN A 97 -10.44 -6.27 -11.79
N VAL A 98 -11.00 -5.77 -12.89
CA VAL A 98 -11.22 -6.54 -14.12
C VAL A 98 -9.90 -6.78 -14.83
N ARG A 99 -9.10 -5.72 -15.00
CA ARG A 99 -7.78 -5.78 -15.62
C ARG A 99 -6.81 -6.66 -14.80
N CYS A 100 -6.88 -6.61 -13.48
CA CYS A 100 -6.05 -7.47 -12.59
C CYS A 100 -6.30 -8.97 -12.79
N ARG A 101 -7.43 -9.39 -13.39
CA ARG A 101 -7.74 -10.79 -13.70
C ARG A 101 -7.20 -11.24 -15.04
N ASP A 102 -6.66 -10.34 -15.86
CA ASP A 102 -6.01 -10.69 -17.12
C ASP A 102 -4.59 -11.22 -16.85
N MET A 103 -4.50 -12.53 -16.59
CA MET A 103 -3.24 -13.23 -16.33
C MET A 103 -2.20 -13.06 -17.46
N LYS A 104 -2.63 -12.81 -18.70
CA LYS A 104 -1.72 -12.54 -19.80
C LYS A 104 -1.04 -11.19 -19.69
N ALA A 105 -1.81 -10.17 -19.32
CA ALA A 105 -1.29 -8.83 -19.09
C ALA A 105 -0.44 -8.75 -17.81
N ALA A 106 -0.81 -9.54 -16.78
CA ALA A 106 -0.17 -9.55 -15.48
C ALA A 106 1.13 -10.40 -15.41
N PHE A 107 1.33 -11.33 -16.32
CA PHE A 107 2.50 -12.22 -16.30
C PHE A 107 3.68 -11.63 -17.10
N ASN A 108 4.50 -10.82 -16.45
CA ASN A 108 5.67 -10.16 -17.05
C ASN A 108 6.94 -10.55 -16.28
N PRO A 109 7.54 -11.74 -16.57
CA PRO A 109 8.75 -12.18 -15.89
C PRO A 109 9.94 -11.30 -16.25
N LYS A 110 10.66 -10.84 -15.24
CA LYS A 110 11.87 -10.01 -15.35
C LYS A 110 12.90 -10.47 -14.32
N THR A 111 14.15 -10.06 -14.46
CA THR A 111 15.07 -10.04 -13.32
C THR A 111 14.77 -8.82 -12.46
N PHE A 112 15.16 -8.87 -11.17
CA PHE A 112 15.03 -7.69 -10.31
C PHE A 112 15.90 -6.52 -10.81
N ASP A 113 17.08 -6.82 -11.35
CA ASP A 113 17.96 -5.80 -11.92
C ASP A 113 17.35 -5.11 -13.14
N ASP A 114 16.65 -5.86 -14.01
CA ASP A 114 15.90 -5.29 -15.13
C ASP A 114 14.77 -4.38 -14.65
N LEU A 115 14.00 -4.83 -13.64
CA LEU A 115 12.93 -4.03 -13.06
C LEU A 115 13.48 -2.74 -12.42
N ALA A 116 14.55 -2.85 -11.64
CA ALA A 116 15.18 -1.71 -10.97
C ALA A 116 15.82 -0.72 -11.97
N SER A 117 16.43 -1.22 -13.05
CA SER A 117 17.02 -0.37 -14.08
C SER A 117 16.00 0.31 -14.97
N THR A 118 14.83 -0.31 -15.17
CA THR A 118 13.71 0.30 -15.89
C THR A 118 13.07 1.45 -15.09
N HIS A 119 13.08 1.34 -13.76
CA HIS A 119 12.47 2.33 -12.84
C HIS A 119 13.49 2.86 -11.83
N PRO A 120 14.51 3.63 -12.26
CA PRO A 120 15.58 4.11 -11.37
C PRO A 120 15.07 5.02 -10.25
N GLY A 121 14.00 5.80 -10.49
CA GLY A 121 13.38 6.68 -9.50
C GLY A 121 12.67 5.95 -8.37
N LEU A 122 12.35 4.68 -8.53
CA LEU A 122 11.78 3.86 -7.45
C LEU A 122 12.81 3.41 -6.42
N HIS A 123 14.09 3.51 -6.71
CA HIS A 123 15.16 3.08 -5.79
C HIS A 123 14.92 1.68 -5.21
N LEU A 124 14.52 0.72 -6.06
CA LEU A 124 14.11 -0.62 -5.64
C LEU A 124 15.20 -1.38 -4.88
N GLU A 125 16.47 -1.14 -5.20
CA GLU A 125 17.59 -1.75 -4.47
C GLU A 125 17.63 -1.29 -3.00
N GLN A 126 17.39 -0.01 -2.71
CA GLN A 126 17.30 0.51 -1.35
C GLN A 126 16.09 -0.08 -0.62
N TRP A 127 14.95 -0.25 -1.31
CA TRP A 127 13.80 -0.95 -0.76
C TRP A 127 14.12 -2.41 -0.41
N ARG A 128 14.73 -3.16 -1.33
CA ARG A 128 15.13 -4.56 -1.13
C ARG A 128 16.05 -4.71 0.08
N GLN A 129 17.06 -3.82 0.20
CA GLN A 129 17.98 -3.80 1.34
C GLN A 129 17.24 -3.54 2.66
N GLY A 130 16.31 -2.57 2.70
CA GLY A 130 15.44 -2.31 3.85
C GLY A 130 14.59 -3.51 4.23
N ALA A 131 14.03 -4.20 3.25
CA ALA A 131 13.24 -5.41 3.41
C ALA A 131 14.10 -6.63 3.81
N ARG A 132 15.43 -6.55 3.66
CA ARG A 132 16.38 -7.65 3.89
C ARG A 132 16.11 -8.88 3.02
N ILE A 133 15.66 -8.66 1.80
CA ILE A 133 15.41 -9.75 0.85
C ILE A 133 16.72 -10.07 0.13
N PRO A 134 17.22 -11.34 0.18
CA PRO A 134 18.38 -11.75 -0.60
C PRO A 134 18.10 -11.56 -2.09
N VAL A 135 19.11 -11.11 -2.86
CA VAL A 135 18.94 -10.85 -4.30
C VAL A 135 18.60 -12.14 -5.07
N GLU A 136 19.08 -13.27 -4.59
CA GLU A 136 18.83 -14.58 -5.20
C GLU A 136 17.34 -14.96 -5.19
N VAL A 137 16.58 -14.50 -4.19
CA VAL A 137 15.13 -14.71 -4.11
C VAL A 137 14.42 -13.98 -5.26
N LEU A 138 14.98 -12.86 -5.70
CA LEU A 138 14.45 -12.02 -6.76
C LEU A 138 15.13 -12.23 -8.13
N ALA A 139 15.85 -13.36 -8.30
CA ALA A 139 16.50 -13.68 -9.57
C ALA A 139 15.52 -13.71 -10.76
N THR A 140 14.26 -14.10 -10.49
CA THR A 140 13.11 -13.88 -11.36
C THR A 140 12.01 -13.27 -10.52
N VAL A 141 11.39 -12.19 -10.98
CA VAL A 141 10.23 -11.53 -10.38
C VAL A 141 9.17 -11.31 -11.46
N ILE A 142 7.93 -11.51 -11.12
CA ILE A 142 6.83 -11.17 -12.02
C ILE A 142 6.40 -9.74 -11.73
N ASP A 143 6.60 -8.86 -12.71
CA ASP A 143 6.06 -7.50 -12.71
C ASP A 143 4.57 -7.58 -13.05
N ASN A 144 3.74 -7.57 -12.00
CA ASN A 144 2.31 -7.89 -12.14
C ASN A 144 1.51 -6.76 -12.79
N GLN A 145 1.82 -5.51 -12.47
CA GLN A 145 1.19 -4.33 -13.09
C GLN A 145 2.25 -3.32 -13.53
N PRO A 146 2.88 -3.51 -14.71
CA PRO A 146 4.00 -2.65 -15.16
C PRO A 146 3.68 -1.16 -15.16
N SER A 147 2.50 -0.76 -15.65
CA SER A 147 2.12 0.66 -15.69
C SER A 147 1.91 1.30 -14.31
N PHE A 148 1.74 0.50 -13.25
CA PHE A 148 1.71 1.02 -11.89
C PHE A 148 3.10 1.52 -11.47
N PHE A 149 4.15 0.77 -11.76
CA PHE A 149 5.53 1.17 -11.46
C PHE A 149 5.93 2.42 -12.24
N ASP A 150 5.54 2.51 -13.54
CA ASP A 150 5.73 3.71 -14.36
C ASP A 150 5.10 4.95 -13.69
N GLY A 151 3.87 4.80 -13.18
CA GLY A 151 3.12 5.89 -12.58
C GLY A 151 3.71 6.36 -11.25
N VAL A 152 3.96 5.43 -10.32
CA VAL A 152 4.42 5.81 -8.97
C VAL A 152 5.87 6.27 -8.94
N GLU A 153 6.70 5.91 -9.94
CA GLU A 153 8.06 6.40 -10.05
C GLU A 153 8.11 7.94 -10.07
N GLY A 154 7.25 8.57 -10.86
CA GLY A 154 7.17 10.03 -10.97
C GLY A 154 6.69 10.74 -9.69
N MET A 155 6.12 10.00 -8.74
CA MET A 155 5.62 10.53 -7.47
C MET A 155 6.68 10.57 -6.37
N LEU A 156 7.77 9.81 -6.51
CA LEU A 156 8.84 9.69 -5.50
C LEU A 156 9.91 10.78 -5.69
N VAL A 157 9.49 12.03 -5.51
CA VAL A 157 10.35 13.23 -5.63
C VAL A 157 10.49 13.92 -4.27
N ASP A 158 11.60 14.66 -4.08
CA ASP A 158 11.93 15.28 -2.79
C ASP A 158 10.88 16.32 -2.36
N GLU A 159 10.25 17.01 -3.30
CA GLU A 159 9.20 18.00 -3.06
C GLU A 159 7.96 17.40 -2.38
N ARG A 160 7.76 16.11 -2.53
CA ARG A 160 6.62 15.36 -1.95
C ARG A 160 6.97 14.57 -0.69
N LEU A 161 8.20 14.69 -0.20
CA LEU A 161 8.69 13.87 0.91
C LEU A 161 7.81 13.97 2.16
N ASP A 162 7.24 15.13 2.46
CA ASP A 162 6.37 15.29 3.64
C ASP A 162 5.01 14.59 3.48
N GLN A 163 4.46 14.54 2.26
CA GLN A 163 3.27 13.72 1.97
C GLN A 163 3.59 12.22 2.17
N TRP A 164 4.72 11.77 1.63
CA TRP A 164 5.17 10.38 1.79
C TRP A 164 5.44 10.00 3.26
N LYS A 165 5.96 10.91 4.08
CA LYS A 165 6.12 10.70 5.52
C LYS A 165 4.77 10.56 6.22
N SER A 166 3.78 11.37 5.86
CA SER A 166 2.42 11.30 6.41
C SER A 166 1.77 9.97 6.03
N TRP A 167 1.89 9.56 4.78
CA TRP A 167 1.43 8.27 4.28
C TRP A 167 2.09 7.09 5.02
N ALA A 168 3.41 7.09 5.17
CA ALA A 168 4.13 6.02 5.85
C ALA A 168 3.73 5.91 7.33
N ARG A 169 3.58 7.05 8.03
CA ARG A 169 3.09 7.08 9.43
C ARG A 169 1.69 6.51 9.55
N TRP A 170 0.81 6.95 8.64
CA TRP A 170 -0.57 6.46 8.60
C TRP A 170 -0.63 4.94 8.41
N HIS A 171 0.03 4.42 7.41
CA HIS A 171 0.02 2.98 7.13
C HIS A 171 0.63 2.16 8.27
N ALA A 172 1.67 2.65 8.93
CA ALA A 172 2.23 2.01 10.13
C ALA A 172 1.22 1.99 11.29
N ILE A 173 0.57 3.12 11.58
CA ILE A 173 -0.44 3.21 12.65
C ILE A 173 -1.64 2.32 12.35
N SER A 174 -2.15 2.35 11.11
CA SER A 174 -3.27 1.53 10.66
C SER A 174 -2.96 0.03 10.80
N SER A 175 -1.77 -0.40 10.34
CA SER A 175 -1.34 -1.80 10.44
C SER A 175 -1.21 -2.29 11.89
N LEU A 176 -0.85 -1.41 12.81
CA LEU A 176 -0.70 -1.72 14.23
C LEU A 176 -1.97 -1.51 15.06
N ALA A 177 -3.03 -0.94 14.49
CA ALA A 177 -4.21 -0.48 15.23
C ALA A 177 -4.79 -1.55 16.17
N SER A 178 -4.83 -2.82 15.75
CA SER A 178 -5.36 -3.93 16.54
C SER A 178 -4.47 -4.33 17.74
N TYR A 179 -3.23 -3.86 17.79
CA TYR A 179 -2.25 -4.15 18.85
C TYR A 179 -2.03 -2.95 19.78
N LEU A 180 -2.64 -1.81 19.49
CA LEU A 180 -2.55 -0.59 20.28
C LEU A 180 -3.62 -0.54 21.37
N SER A 181 -3.79 0.61 22.05
CA SER A 181 -4.80 0.77 23.09
C SER A 181 -6.22 0.64 22.51
N SER A 182 -7.21 0.41 23.42
CA SER A 182 -8.61 0.26 23.02
C SER A 182 -9.12 1.43 22.18
N ALA A 183 -8.65 2.65 22.40
CA ALA A 183 -9.04 3.80 21.62
C ALA A 183 -8.71 3.65 20.11
N PHE A 184 -7.53 3.08 19.78
CA PHE A 184 -7.16 2.76 18.40
C PHE A 184 -7.98 1.61 17.84
N VAL A 185 -8.19 0.56 18.63
CA VAL A 185 -8.98 -0.60 18.22
C VAL A 185 -10.42 -0.21 17.92
N ASP A 186 -11.03 0.60 18.79
CA ASP A 186 -12.42 1.05 18.64
C ASP A 186 -12.56 1.97 17.42
N GLU A 187 -11.66 2.95 17.24
CA GLU A 187 -11.68 3.85 16.09
C GLU A 187 -11.46 3.08 14.76
N ASN A 188 -10.51 2.15 14.74
CA ASN A 188 -10.27 1.34 13.56
C ASN A 188 -11.47 0.45 13.21
N PHE A 189 -12.15 -0.11 14.23
CA PHE A 189 -13.38 -0.87 14.02
C PHE A 189 -14.55 0.02 13.58
N ASP A 190 -14.67 1.22 14.11
CA ASP A 190 -15.74 2.15 13.74
C ASP A 190 -15.68 2.50 12.26
N PHE A 191 -14.51 2.67 11.69
CA PHE A 191 -14.40 2.92 10.25
C PHE A 191 -14.45 1.61 9.43
N TYR A 192 -13.45 0.73 9.56
CA TYR A 192 -13.35 -0.47 8.70
C TYR A 192 -14.43 -1.51 9.01
N GLY A 193 -14.83 -1.65 10.25
CA GLY A 193 -15.88 -2.57 10.65
C GLY A 193 -17.28 -2.06 10.34
N ARG A 194 -17.65 -0.91 10.88
CA ARG A 194 -19.02 -0.40 10.79
C ARG A 194 -19.30 0.31 9.48
N VAL A 195 -18.49 1.31 9.13
CA VAL A 195 -18.73 2.15 7.94
C VAL A 195 -18.50 1.37 6.67
N LEU A 196 -17.35 0.71 6.57
CA LEU A 196 -16.94 0.05 5.33
C LEU A 196 -17.61 -1.33 5.14
N ASN A 197 -17.67 -2.15 6.21
CA ASN A 197 -18.14 -3.54 6.13
C ASN A 197 -19.54 -3.77 6.75
N GLY A 198 -20.20 -2.74 7.28
CA GLY A 198 -21.53 -2.87 7.88
C GLY A 198 -21.61 -3.77 9.10
N THR A 199 -20.49 -4.05 9.78
CA THR A 199 -20.41 -4.95 10.93
C THR A 199 -20.92 -4.23 12.18
N PRO A 200 -21.99 -4.70 12.86
CA PRO A 200 -22.63 -3.89 13.90
C PRO A 200 -21.83 -3.77 15.20
N ARG A 201 -20.95 -4.72 15.50
CA ARG A 201 -20.11 -4.68 16.72
C ARG A 201 -18.83 -5.52 16.59
N LEU A 202 -17.80 -5.11 17.30
CA LEU A 202 -16.56 -5.87 17.46
C LEU A 202 -16.86 -7.16 18.25
N LYS A 203 -16.29 -8.30 17.80
CA LYS A 203 -16.36 -9.54 18.58
C LYS A 203 -15.45 -9.41 19.80
N ALA A 204 -15.93 -9.91 20.97
CA ALA A 204 -15.08 -9.99 22.15
C ALA A 204 -13.84 -10.85 21.87
N PRO A 205 -12.68 -10.52 22.46
CA PRO A 205 -11.52 -11.40 22.44
C PRO A 205 -11.88 -12.78 22.98
N ARG A 206 -11.38 -13.82 22.37
CA ARG A 206 -11.55 -15.21 22.86
C ARG A 206 -10.54 -15.49 23.95
#